data_20027bc12ef889eba0aadb65b7583768
#
_entry.id   20027bc12ef889eba0aadb65b7583768
#
_cell.length_a   1.000
_cell.length_b   1.000
_cell.length_c   1.000
_cell.angle_alpha   90.00
_cell.angle_beta   90.00
_cell.angle_gamma   90.00
#
_symmetry.space_group_name_H-M   'P 1'
#
loop_
_entity.id
_entity.type
_entity.pdbx_description
1 polymer ?
#
loop_
_entity_poly.entity_id
_entity_poly.type
_entity_poly.pdbx_seq_one_letter_code
_entity_poly.pdbx_strand_id
1 'polypeptide(L)'
;MPARAAAGPREADIAVVGAGGAGLYATLCAARAGARAVLISATPLAQTASYWAQGGLAAALAADDSAQQHLSDTEHAGRGLVRTSAAEVLAREAPECVSDLQALGVRFDADRFGRLALGLEGGHSVRRVVHAGGSATGRRLVRQLSALAVKEQLVSVLENTRARSLWLLEDRCRGVLCDDGELVAARAVVIATGGAAALWARTTNPPGSQGVGLLLAHAAGASLADLELLQFHPTAVVGVRGREGFLITEAIRGEGATLHDASGERFVDELAPRDEVSRAIQARLLQSGQASVGLDMRAIDPALFPNVVTALRQAGLDPTRELIPVAPAAHYMMGGIVVDLHAHSAVAALYAVGEASSTGLHGANRLASNSLSECFVFARRAVAHALAQPPPAPRRPSERQLEELLASPPPPAATETTRAALWRHAGIERSGEGLSSLLEDPHPLARLIARCALERRESRGAHTRCDYPELDPSLDRRHVVVDSRGELDWQRWD
;
A
#
# COMPACT_ATOMS: atom_id res chain seq x y z
N MET A 1 7.98 17.09 -27.69
CA MET A 1 7.06 16.54 -28.71
C MET A 1 5.68 17.18 -28.53
N PRO A 2 5.21 18.04 -29.43
CA PRO A 2 3.89 18.64 -29.32
C PRO A 2 2.98 18.08 -30.42
N ALA A 3 2.47 16.87 -30.31
CA ALA A 3 1.64 16.29 -31.37
C ALA A 3 0.28 15.70 -30.89
N ARG A 4 -0.03 15.64 -29.60
CA ARG A 4 -1.32 15.13 -29.12
C ARG A 4 -2.28 16.18 -28.53
N ALA A 5 -1.84 17.39 -28.28
CA ALA A 5 -2.69 18.47 -27.76
C ALA A 5 -3.78 18.96 -28.75
N ALA A 6 -3.79 18.52 -30.01
CA ALA A 6 -4.78 18.88 -31.00
C ALA A 6 -6.05 17.99 -31.00
N ALA A 7 -6.02 16.82 -30.37
CA ALA A 7 -7.21 16.02 -30.11
C ALA A 7 -7.84 16.48 -28.79
N GLY A 8 -9.16 16.74 -28.78
CA GLY A 8 -9.87 17.09 -27.52
C GLY A 8 -9.62 16.08 -26.41
N PRO A 9 -9.95 16.43 -25.15
CA PRO A 9 -9.72 15.54 -24.01
C PRO A 9 -10.41 14.18 -24.20
N ARG A 10 -9.75 13.10 -23.76
CA ARG A 10 -10.38 11.79 -23.66
C ARG A 10 -11.44 11.84 -22.55
N GLU A 11 -12.66 11.50 -22.85
CA GLU A 11 -13.77 11.55 -21.89
C GLU A 11 -14.00 10.18 -21.23
N ALA A 12 -14.18 10.17 -19.92
CA ALA A 12 -14.55 9.01 -19.11
C ALA A 12 -15.59 9.37 -18.03
N ASP A 13 -16.28 8.36 -17.52
CA ASP A 13 -17.06 8.53 -16.29
C ASP A 13 -16.12 8.46 -15.09
N ILE A 14 -15.18 7.51 -15.09
CA ILE A 14 -14.18 7.32 -14.04
C ILE A 14 -12.79 7.29 -14.66
N ALA A 15 -11.87 8.14 -14.20
CA ALA A 15 -10.44 8.00 -14.46
C ALA A 15 -9.75 7.36 -13.25
N VAL A 16 -9.04 6.26 -13.46
CA VAL A 16 -8.32 5.54 -12.41
C VAL A 16 -6.82 5.70 -12.65
N VAL A 17 -6.10 6.22 -11.66
CA VAL A 17 -4.65 6.41 -11.70
C VAL A 17 -3.97 5.34 -10.87
N GLY A 18 -3.28 4.40 -11.53
CA GLY A 18 -2.62 3.26 -10.92
C GLY A 18 -3.30 1.92 -11.23
N ALA A 19 -2.54 0.97 -11.74
CA ALA A 19 -3.01 -0.35 -12.18
C ALA A 19 -2.63 -1.48 -11.20
N GLY A 20 -2.57 -1.18 -9.90
CA GLY A 20 -2.51 -2.19 -8.83
C GLY A 20 -3.83 -2.91 -8.63
N GLY A 21 -3.92 -3.78 -7.63
CA GLY A 21 -5.14 -4.53 -7.30
C GLY A 21 -6.36 -3.61 -7.14
N ALA A 22 -6.21 -2.51 -6.39
CA ALA A 22 -7.29 -1.54 -6.16
C ALA A 22 -7.74 -0.87 -7.46
N GLY A 23 -6.80 -0.38 -8.29
CA GLY A 23 -7.14 0.34 -9.51
C GLY A 23 -7.76 -0.55 -10.58
N LEU A 24 -7.22 -1.75 -10.78
CA LEU A 24 -7.81 -2.73 -11.71
C LEU A 24 -9.24 -3.10 -11.30
N TYR A 25 -9.45 -3.34 -10.01
CA TYR A 25 -10.77 -3.70 -9.52
C TYR A 25 -11.76 -2.52 -9.58
N ALA A 26 -11.33 -1.30 -9.23
CA ALA A 26 -12.13 -0.08 -9.41
C ALA A 26 -12.57 0.09 -10.87
N THR A 27 -11.65 -0.10 -11.82
CA THR A 27 -11.92 -0.02 -13.25
C THR A 27 -12.98 -1.04 -13.69
N LEU A 28 -12.86 -2.28 -13.24
CA LEU A 28 -13.84 -3.34 -13.55
C LEU A 28 -15.19 -3.09 -12.87
N CYS A 29 -15.21 -2.58 -11.64
CA CYS A 29 -16.45 -2.16 -10.97
C CYS A 29 -17.17 -1.06 -11.75
N ALA A 30 -16.44 -0.07 -12.27
CA ALA A 30 -17.02 0.99 -13.08
C ALA A 30 -17.63 0.45 -14.38
N ALA A 31 -16.89 -0.38 -15.11
CA ALA A 31 -17.36 -0.98 -16.36
C ALA A 31 -18.61 -1.88 -16.15
N ARG A 32 -18.61 -2.70 -15.10
CA ARG A 32 -19.76 -3.56 -14.73
C ARG A 32 -20.99 -2.74 -14.34
N ALA A 33 -20.81 -1.51 -13.87
CA ALA A 33 -21.88 -0.57 -13.63
C ALA A 33 -22.32 0.22 -14.89
N GLY A 34 -21.79 -0.13 -16.07
CA GLY A 34 -22.08 0.53 -17.35
C GLY A 34 -21.35 1.86 -17.56
N ALA A 35 -20.37 2.20 -16.75
CA ALA A 35 -19.60 3.44 -16.84
C ALA A 35 -18.31 3.26 -17.67
N ARG A 36 -17.97 4.29 -18.47
CA ARG A 36 -16.71 4.33 -19.21
C ARG A 36 -15.55 4.63 -18.25
N ALA A 37 -14.55 3.78 -18.23
CA ALA A 37 -13.38 3.93 -17.39
C ALA A 37 -12.10 4.11 -18.21
N VAL A 38 -11.21 4.99 -17.76
CA VAL A 38 -9.84 5.09 -18.26
C VAL A 38 -8.89 4.71 -17.14
N LEU A 39 -8.10 3.65 -17.37
CA LEU A 39 -7.06 3.18 -16.45
C LEU A 39 -5.70 3.72 -16.92
N ILE A 40 -5.05 4.53 -16.09
CA ILE A 40 -3.75 5.14 -16.35
C ILE A 40 -2.69 4.39 -15.54
N SER A 41 -1.71 3.79 -16.20
CA SER A 41 -0.63 3.03 -15.58
C SER A 41 0.74 3.56 -16.00
N ALA A 42 1.55 3.95 -15.01
CA ALA A 42 2.93 4.42 -15.25
C ALA A 42 3.88 3.32 -15.76
N THR A 43 3.48 2.06 -15.65
CA THR A 43 4.24 0.87 -16.04
C THR A 43 3.33 -0.09 -16.79
N PRO A 44 3.86 -1.13 -17.44
CA PRO A 44 3.05 -2.28 -17.85
C PRO A 44 2.26 -2.85 -16.67
N LEU A 45 1.04 -3.35 -16.92
CA LEU A 45 0.10 -3.79 -15.88
C LEU A 45 0.69 -4.84 -14.91
N ALA A 46 1.62 -5.68 -15.38
CA ALA A 46 2.27 -6.72 -14.59
C ALA A 46 3.46 -6.26 -13.73
N GLN A 47 3.72 -4.94 -13.61
CA GLN A 47 4.88 -4.40 -12.87
C GLN A 47 4.49 -3.56 -11.65
N THR A 48 3.30 -3.78 -11.11
CA THR A 48 2.80 -3.06 -9.92
C THR A 48 3.25 -3.74 -8.61
N ALA A 49 3.23 -2.99 -7.49
CA ALA A 49 3.49 -3.58 -6.17
C ALA A 49 2.55 -4.75 -5.87
N SER A 50 1.27 -4.64 -6.24
CA SER A 50 0.29 -5.71 -6.08
C SER A 50 0.64 -6.99 -6.85
N TYR A 51 1.34 -6.91 -7.99
CA TYR A 51 1.80 -8.11 -8.72
C TYR A 51 2.80 -8.93 -7.92
N TRP A 52 3.62 -8.28 -7.11
CA TRP A 52 4.64 -8.90 -6.28
C TRP A 52 4.15 -9.30 -4.89
N ALA A 53 2.90 -8.99 -4.54
CA ALA A 53 2.32 -9.34 -3.24
C ALA A 53 2.28 -10.88 -3.09
N GLN A 54 2.95 -11.36 -2.04
CA GLN A 54 3.06 -12.80 -1.71
C GLN A 54 2.00 -13.24 -0.71
N GLY A 55 1.52 -12.32 0.18
CA GLY A 55 0.46 -12.56 1.13
C GLY A 55 -0.90 -12.78 0.48
N GLY A 56 -1.92 -12.94 1.30
CA GLY A 56 -3.29 -13.20 0.87
C GLY A 56 -4.25 -12.03 1.09
N LEU A 57 -5.54 -12.37 1.11
CA LEU A 57 -6.63 -11.50 1.51
C LEU A 57 -7.18 -11.99 2.84
N ALA A 58 -7.21 -11.15 3.86
CA ALA A 58 -7.87 -11.45 5.12
C ALA A 58 -9.39 -11.29 4.96
N ALA A 59 -10.15 -12.33 5.26
CA ALA A 59 -11.62 -12.33 5.23
C ALA A 59 -12.18 -13.40 6.17
N ALA A 60 -13.17 -13.06 6.97
CA ALA A 60 -13.81 -13.97 7.91
C ALA A 60 -14.75 -14.94 7.15
N LEU A 61 -14.21 -16.08 6.70
CA LEU A 61 -14.89 -17.05 5.86
C LEU A 61 -15.08 -18.42 6.52
N ALA A 62 -14.34 -18.70 7.60
CA ALA A 62 -14.46 -19.96 8.32
C ALA A 62 -15.67 -19.96 9.26
N ALA A 63 -16.19 -21.14 9.58
CA ALA A 63 -17.34 -21.28 10.48
C ALA A 63 -17.04 -20.86 11.95
N ASP A 64 -15.77 -20.89 12.33
CA ASP A 64 -15.23 -20.50 13.64
C ASP A 64 -14.67 -19.05 13.65
N ASP A 65 -14.89 -18.29 12.59
CA ASP A 65 -14.48 -16.90 12.45
C ASP A 65 -15.69 -15.97 12.28
N SER A 66 -15.48 -14.68 12.52
CA SER A 66 -16.51 -13.66 12.38
C SER A 66 -15.92 -12.29 12.01
N ALA A 67 -16.74 -11.40 11.44
CA ALA A 67 -16.35 -10.01 11.21
C ALA A 67 -15.92 -9.32 12.50
N GLN A 68 -16.55 -9.64 13.65
CA GLN A 68 -16.20 -9.08 14.94
C GLN A 68 -14.81 -9.54 15.41
N GLN A 69 -14.46 -10.79 15.16
CA GLN A 69 -13.14 -11.34 15.51
C GLN A 69 -12.04 -10.77 14.63
N HIS A 70 -12.34 -10.59 13.31
CA HIS A 70 -11.45 -9.92 12.38
C HIS A 70 -11.23 -8.44 12.74
N LEU A 71 -12.30 -7.74 13.17
CA LEU A 71 -12.21 -6.38 13.70
C LEU A 71 -11.31 -6.33 14.94
N SER A 72 -11.53 -7.20 15.91
CA SER A 72 -10.75 -7.26 17.16
C SER A 72 -9.25 -7.45 16.88
N ASP A 73 -8.89 -8.39 15.98
CA ASP A 73 -7.49 -8.60 15.58
C ASP A 73 -6.90 -7.35 14.88
N THR A 74 -7.71 -6.67 14.07
CA THR A 74 -7.30 -5.43 13.39
C THR A 74 -7.03 -4.31 14.39
N GLU A 75 -7.92 -4.11 15.37
CA GLU A 75 -7.77 -3.11 16.44
C GLU A 75 -6.54 -3.40 17.31
N HIS A 76 -6.34 -4.68 17.68
CA HIS A 76 -5.18 -5.09 18.47
C HIS A 76 -3.86 -4.79 17.71
N ALA A 77 -3.79 -5.16 16.43
CA ALA A 77 -2.62 -4.92 15.59
C ALA A 77 -2.34 -3.41 15.42
N GLY A 78 -3.39 -2.59 15.32
CA GLY A 78 -3.28 -1.16 15.02
C GLY A 78 -2.92 -0.26 16.22
N ARG A 79 -2.68 -0.84 17.40
CA ARG A 79 -2.06 -0.17 18.56
C ARG A 79 -2.78 1.10 19.01
N GLY A 80 -4.12 1.07 19.08
CA GLY A 80 -4.93 2.19 19.58
C GLY A 80 -5.14 3.35 18.62
N LEU A 81 -4.73 3.22 17.34
CA LEU A 81 -4.98 4.23 16.29
C LEU A 81 -5.98 3.78 15.23
N VAL A 82 -6.61 2.62 15.36
CA VAL A 82 -7.57 2.15 14.35
C VAL A 82 -8.81 3.03 14.35
N ARG A 83 -9.23 3.46 13.16
CA ARG A 83 -10.56 3.99 12.92
C ARG A 83 -11.53 2.80 12.85
N THR A 84 -12.25 2.58 13.95
CA THR A 84 -13.10 1.41 14.15
C THR A 84 -14.13 1.25 13.05
N SER A 85 -14.80 2.34 12.63
CA SER A 85 -15.80 2.28 11.56
C SER A 85 -15.22 1.81 10.21
N ALA A 86 -13.98 2.17 9.90
CA ALA A 86 -13.33 1.71 8.66
C ALA A 86 -12.92 0.23 8.74
N ALA A 87 -12.43 -0.21 9.91
CA ALA A 87 -12.10 -1.60 10.16
C ALA A 87 -13.34 -2.52 10.17
N GLU A 88 -14.46 -2.04 10.71
CA GLU A 88 -15.75 -2.73 10.62
C GLU A 88 -16.23 -2.91 9.18
N VAL A 89 -16.12 -1.86 8.35
CA VAL A 89 -16.45 -1.94 6.92
C VAL A 89 -15.61 -3.02 6.25
N LEU A 90 -14.28 -3.01 6.48
CA LEU A 90 -13.40 -4.04 5.93
C LEU A 90 -13.82 -5.44 6.38
N ALA A 91 -13.97 -5.66 7.68
CA ALA A 91 -14.26 -6.99 8.24
C ALA A 91 -15.59 -7.58 7.73
N ARG A 92 -16.61 -6.73 7.54
CA ARG A 92 -17.92 -7.15 7.03
C ARG A 92 -17.94 -7.39 5.53
N GLU A 93 -17.23 -6.57 4.75
CA GLU A 93 -17.33 -6.60 3.28
C GLU A 93 -16.24 -7.45 2.60
N ALA A 94 -15.15 -7.79 3.29
CA ALA A 94 -14.07 -8.60 2.71
C ALA A 94 -14.54 -9.98 2.20
N PRO A 95 -15.42 -10.73 2.88
CA PRO A 95 -15.93 -12.02 2.38
C PRO A 95 -16.63 -11.89 1.03
N GLU A 96 -17.44 -10.85 0.84
CA GLU A 96 -18.14 -10.59 -0.42
C GLU A 96 -17.16 -10.22 -1.54
N CYS A 97 -16.09 -9.47 -1.24
CA CYS A 97 -15.03 -9.18 -2.21
C CYS A 97 -14.29 -10.44 -2.66
N VAL A 98 -14.03 -11.40 -1.75
CA VAL A 98 -13.44 -12.69 -2.13
C VAL A 98 -14.37 -13.45 -3.10
N SER A 99 -15.66 -13.49 -2.82
CA SER A 99 -16.66 -14.12 -3.68
C SER A 99 -16.75 -13.43 -5.05
N ASP A 100 -16.70 -12.10 -5.10
CA ASP A 100 -16.71 -11.35 -6.35
C ASP A 100 -15.45 -11.61 -7.19
N LEU A 101 -14.28 -11.66 -6.55
CA LEU A 101 -13.03 -12.03 -7.23
C LEU A 101 -13.07 -13.44 -7.81
N GLN A 102 -13.70 -14.42 -7.12
CA GLN A 102 -13.93 -15.75 -7.67
C GLN A 102 -14.86 -15.70 -8.89
N ALA A 103 -15.92 -14.90 -8.84
CA ALA A 103 -16.83 -14.70 -9.98
C ALA A 103 -16.11 -14.03 -11.16
N LEU A 104 -15.12 -13.18 -10.92
CA LEU A 104 -14.22 -12.64 -11.94
C LEU A 104 -13.15 -13.65 -12.43
N GLY A 105 -13.19 -14.89 -11.96
CA GLY A 105 -12.29 -15.96 -12.42
C GLY A 105 -10.96 -16.07 -11.68
N VAL A 106 -10.79 -15.36 -10.58
CA VAL A 106 -9.62 -15.54 -9.69
C VAL A 106 -9.74 -16.91 -9.03
N ARG A 107 -8.72 -17.75 -9.19
CA ARG A 107 -8.67 -19.08 -8.56
C ARG A 107 -7.81 -18.99 -7.30
N PHE A 108 -8.49 -19.02 -6.16
CA PHE A 108 -7.85 -19.15 -4.85
C PHE A 108 -7.48 -20.62 -4.58
N ASP A 109 -6.58 -20.82 -3.64
CA ASP A 109 -6.14 -22.15 -3.22
C ASP A 109 -7.29 -22.83 -2.44
N ALA A 110 -7.47 -24.11 -2.69
CA ALA A 110 -8.54 -24.91 -2.12
C ALA A 110 -8.01 -26.19 -1.49
N ASP A 111 -8.71 -26.69 -0.47
CA ASP A 111 -8.46 -27.99 0.14
C ASP A 111 -8.90 -29.13 -0.81
N ARG A 112 -8.64 -30.36 -0.40
CA ARG A 112 -9.04 -31.57 -1.17
C ARG A 112 -10.54 -31.72 -1.40
N PHE A 113 -11.36 -30.95 -0.69
CA PHE A 113 -12.81 -30.94 -0.82
C PHE A 113 -13.34 -29.76 -1.65
N GLY A 114 -12.44 -28.92 -2.20
CA GLY A 114 -12.79 -27.75 -3.00
C GLY A 114 -13.17 -26.52 -2.18
N ARG A 115 -13.02 -26.53 -0.85
CA ARG A 115 -13.23 -25.37 0.01
C ARG A 115 -11.97 -24.53 0.05
N LEU A 116 -12.13 -23.20 0.23
CA LEU A 116 -10.97 -22.27 0.34
C LEU A 116 -9.99 -22.74 1.44
N ALA A 117 -8.73 -22.86 1.07
CA ALA A 117 -7.66 -23.12 2.03
C ALA A 117 -7.28 -21.82 2.72
N LEU A 118 -7.47 -21.77 4.04
CA LEU A 118 -7.22 -20.57 4.84
C LEU A 118 -5.87 -20.67 5.57
N GLY A 119 -5.02 -19.65 5.37
CA GLY A 119 -3.73 -19.50 6.05
C GLY A 119 -3.84 -18.75 7.36
N LEU A 120 -2.83 -18.91 8.22
CA LEU A 120 -2.59 -18.10 9.40
C LEU A 120 -1.38 -17.21 9.17
N GLU A 121 -1.52 -15.92 9.44
CA GLU A 121 -0.43 -14.95 9.42
C GLU A 121 -0.35 -14.22 10.77
N GLY A 122 0.77 -13.58 11.07
CA GLY A 122 1.01 -12.93 12.36
C GLY A 122 -0.04 -11.89 12.72
N GLY A 123 -0.44 -11.88 13.99
CA GLY A 123 -1.48 -11.00 14.54
C GLY A 123 -2.92 -11.49 14.35
N HIS A 124 -3.16 -12.54 13.56
CA HIS A 124 -4.48 -13.15 13.44
C HIS A 124 -4.72 -14.20 14.53
N SER A 125 -5.88 -14.17 15.16
CA SER A 125 -6.31 -15.15 16.17
C SER A 125 -6.75 -16.49 15.56
N VAL A 126 -7.19 -16.49 14.30
CA VAL A 126 -7.66 -17.67 13.56
C VAL A 126 -7.20 -17.64 12.09
N ARG A 127 -7.28 -18.79 11.42
CA ARG A 127 -6.98 -18.91 9.97
C ARG A 127 -8.07 -18.22 9.15
N ARG A 128 -7.75 -17.09 8.48
CA ARG A 128 -8.68 -16.33 7.62
C ARG A 128 -8.07 -15.81 6.34
N VAL A 129 -6.81 -16.09 6.09
CA VAL A 129 -6.10 -15.52 4.95
C VAL A 129 -6.26 -16.42 3.72
N VAL A 130 -6.88 -15.88 2.67
CA VAL A 130 -7.09 -16.58 1.39
C VAL A 130 -5.91 -16.34 0.48
N HIS A 131 -5.27 -17.39 -0.02
CA HIS A 131 -4.13 -17.32 -0.93
C HIS A 131 -4.48 -17.78 -2.34
N ALA A 132 -3.66 -17.43 -3.31
CA ALA A 132 -3.78 -17.92 -4.69
C ALA A 132 -2.39 -18.32 -5.22
N GLY A 133 -2.18 -19.65 -5.35
CA GLY A 133 -0.90 -20.23 -5.76
C GLY A 133 0.19 -20.11 -4.69
N GLY A 134 -0.17 -20.35 -3.45
CA GLY A 134 0.70 -20.19 -2.29
C GLY A 134 1.14 -18.74 -2.13
N SER A 135 2.42 -18.44 -2.38
CA SER A 135 3.00 -17.09 -2.29
C SER A 135 2.90 -16.27 -3.60
N ALA A 136 1.88 -16.49 -4.43
CA ALA A 136 1.72 -15.81 -5.72
C ALA A 136 0.37 -15.09 -5.87
N THR A 137 -0.30 -14.77 -4.77
CA THR A 137 -1.64 -14.20 -4.74
C THR A 137 -1.73 -12.94 -5.61
N GLY A 138 -0.86 -11.99 -5.42
CA GLY A 138 -0.84 -10.76 -6.19
C GLY A 138 -0.66 -10.99 -7.68
N ARG A 139 0.25 -11.90 -8.08
CA ARG A 139 0.48 -12.26 -9.48
C ARG A 139 -0.80 -12.81 -10.13
N ARG A 140 -1.50 -13.72 -9.45
CA ARG A 140 -2.74 -14.31 -9.98
C ARG A 140 -3.85 -13.28 -10.08
N LEU A 141 -4.04 -12.46 -9.05
CA LEU A 141 -5.00 -11.36 -9.03
C LEU A 141 -4.75 -10.38 -10.19
N VAL A 142 -3.55 -9.80 -10.25
CA VAL A 142 -3.23 -8.77 -11.24
C VAL A 142 -3.33 -9.32 -12.67
N ARG A 143 -2.85 -10.54 -12.95
CA ARG A 143 -2.98 -11.15 -14.27
C ARG A 143 -4.44 -11.33 -14.69
N GLN A 144 -5.27 -11.86 -13.79
CA GLN A 144 -6.68 -12.11 -14.10
C GLN A 144 -7.42 -10.78 -14.32
N LEU A 145 -7.29 -9.83 -13.41
CA LEU A 145 -7.98 -8.55 -13.50
C LEU A 145 -7.48 -7.71 -14.68
N SER A 146 -6.17 -7.73 -14.99
CA SER A 146 -5.63 -7.06 -16.19
C SER A 146 -6.19 -7.66 -17.48
N ALA A 147 -6.26 -9.00 -17.55
CA ALA A 147 -6.81 -9.66 -18.73
C ALA A 147 -8.29 -9.33 -18.97
N LEU A 148 -9.06 -9.12 -17.89
CA LEU A 148 -10.44 -8.67 -17.97
C LEU A 148 -10.51 -7.20 -18.40
N ALA A 149 -9.73 -6.33 -17.74
CA ALA A 149 -9.73 -4.89 -18.03
C ALA A 149 -9.40 -4.58 -19.50
N VAL A 150 -8.42 -5.28 -20.09
CA VAL A 150 -8.03 -5.10 -21.49
C VAL A 150 -9.12 -5.58 -22.48
N LYS A 151 -9.94 -6.55 -22.08
CA LYS A 151 -11.01 -7.10 -22.94
C LYS A 151 -12.32 -6.33 -22.80
N GLU A 152 -12.48 -5.54 -21.76
CA GLU A 152 -13.72 -4.84 -21.46
C GLU A 152 -13.91 -3.62 -22.39
N GLN A 153 -15.05 -3.58 -23.10
CA GLN A 153 -15.31 -2.53 -24.09
C GLN A 153 -15.45 -1.12 -23.52
N LEU A 154 -15.91 -1.02 -22.27
CA LEU A 154 -16.05 0.24 -21.54
C LEU A 154 -14.73 0.72 -20.90
N VAL A 155 -13.64 -0.02 -21.04
CA VAL A 155 -12.34 0.28 -20.45
C VAL A 155 -11.32 0.69 -21.52
N SER A 156 -10.68 1.83 -21.32
CA SER A 156 -9.48 2.23 -22.04
C SER A 156 -8.27 2.14 -21.13
N VAL A 157 -7.22 1.42 -21.53
CA VAL A 157 -5.99 1.27 -20.74
C VAL A 157 -4.89 2.09 -21.38
N LEU A 158 -4.26 2.97 -20.58
CA LEU A 158 -3.09 3.77 -20.96
C LEU A 158 -1.88 3.24 -20.17
N GLU A 159 -1.11 2.34 -20.76
CA GLU A 159 0.13 1.81 -20.18
C GLU A 159 1.32 2.74 -20.47
N ASN A 160 2.34 2.68 -19.61
CA ASN A 160 3.54 3.52 -19.70
C ASN A 160 3.23 5.03 -19.76
N THR A 161 2.12 5.41 -19.14
CA THR A 161 1.60 6.78 -19.11
C THR A 161 1.50 7.22 -17.65
N ARG A 162 2.17 8.31 -17.29
CA ARG A 162 2.20 8.83 -15.92
C ARG A 162 1.22 9.98 -15.75
N ALA A 163 0.48 9.99 -14.66
CA ALA A 163 -0.25 11.18 -14.24
C ALA A 163 0.75 12.27 -13.83
N ARG A 164 0.59 13.45 -14.39
CA ARG A 164 1.44 14.63 -14.16
C ARG A 164 0.80 15.60 -13.19
N SER A 165 -0.49 15.90 -13.37
CA SER A 165 -1.27 16.80 -12.54
C SER A 165 -2.75 16.46 -12.60
N LEU A 166 -3.49 16.90 -11.58
CA LEU A 166 -4.95 16.80 -11.55
C LEU A 166 -5.55 18.11 -12.08
N TRP A 167 -6.52 17.98 -12.96
CA TRP A 167 -7.27 19.13 -13.46
C TRP A 167 -8.41 19.46 -12.49
N LEU A 168 -8.35 20.65 -11.90
CA LEU A 168 -9.37 21.21 -11.02
C LEU A 168 -10.17 22.30 -11.71
N LEU A 169 -11.45 22.37 -11.44
CA LEU A 169 -12.33 23.46 -11.84
C LEU A 169 -13.34 23.69 -10.72
N GLU A 170 -13.39 24.91 -10.17
CA GLU A 170 -14.30 25.28 -9.07
C GLU A 170 -14.16 24.29 -7.88
N ASP A 171 -12.94 24.05 -7.41
CA ASP A 171 -12.57 23.15 -6.31
C ASP A 171 -13.01 21.67 -6.51
N ARG A 172 -13.34 21.31 -7.74
CA ARG A 172 -13.71 19.94 -8.11
C ARG A 172 -12.69 19.33 -9.05
N CYS A 173 -12.28 18.10 -8.77
CA CYS A 173 -11.45 17.33 -9.69
C CYS A 173 -12.27 16.96 -10.94
N ARG A 174 -11.70 17.27 -12.12
CA ARG A 174 -12.32 17.10 -13.43
C ARG A 174 -11.55 16.19 -14.36
N GLY A 175 -10.37 15.74 -13.94
CA GLY A 175 -9.57 14.87 -14.78
C GLY A 175 -8.10 14.83 -14.38
N VAL A 176 -7.34 14.21 -15.26
CA VAL A 176 -5.90 13.95 -15.09
C VAL A 176 -5.17 14.38 -16.37
N LEU A 177 -4.15 15.20 -16.22
CA LEU A 177 -3.18 15.45 -17.29
C LEU A 177 -2.04 14.44 -17.16
N CYS A 178 -1.72 13.78 -18.25
CA CYS A 178 -0.62 12.83 -18.37
C CYS A 178 0.68 13.50 -18.83
N ASP A 179 1.81 12.82 -18.64
CA ASP A 179 3.15 13.34 -18.98
C ASP A 179 3.38 13.47 -20.52
N ASP A 180 2.64 12.73 -21.34
CA ASP A 180 2.62 12.81 -22.78
C ASP A 180 1.72 13.95 -23.33
N GLY A 181 1.07 14.72 -22.43
CA GLY A 181 0.16 15.81 -22.76
C GLY A 181 -1.29 15.36 -23.00
N GLU A 182 -1.61 14.07 -22.89
CA GLU A 182 -2.99 13.60 -22.99
C GLU A 182 -3.78 14.04 -21.74
N LEU A 183 -4.93 14.68 -21.94
CA LEU A 183 -5.86 15.04 -20.87
C LEU A 183 -7.02 14.03 -20.84
N VAL A 184 -7.22 13.38 -19.71
CA VAL A 184 -8.36 12.53 -19.43
C VAL A 184 -9.36 13.33 -18.61
N ALA A 185 -10.46 13.76 -19.21
CA ALA A 185 -11.56 14.42 -18.52
C ALA A 185 -12.49 13.36 -17.92
N ALA A 186 -12.85 13.49 -16.66
CA ALA A 186 -13.67 12.50 -15.99
C ALA A 186 -14.68 13.14 -15.01
N ARG A 187 -15.76 12.42 -14.77
CA ARG A 187 -16.75 12.71 -13.74
C ARG A 187 -16.16 12.61 -12.34
N ALA A 188 -15.28 11.60 -12.12
CA ALA A 188 -14.52 11.42 -10.92
C ALA A 188 -13.16 10.79 -11.22
N VAL A 189 -12.18 11.07 -10.37
CA VAL A 189 -10.82 10.53 -10.42
C VAL A 189 -10.58 9.66 -9.19
N VAL A 190 -10.05 8.46 -9.40
CA VAL A 190 -9.66 7.51 -8.34
C VAL A 190 -8.15 7.37 -8.34
N ILE A 191 -7.50 7.80 -7.27
CA ILE A 191 -6.06 7.58 -7.04
C ILE A 191 -5.86 6.19 -6.43
N ALA A 192 -5.15 5.33 -7.15
CA ALA A 192 -4.85 3.94 -6.78
C ALA A 192 -3.35 3.61 -6.98
N THR A 193 -2.48 4.62 -6.77
CA THR A 193 -1.06 4.57 -7.12
C THR A 193 -0.19 3.80 -6.14
N GLY A 194 -0.76 3.30 -5.04
CA GLY A 194 -0.01 2.71 -3.95
C GLY A 194 0.66 3.75 -3.06
N GLY A 195 1.49 3.28 -2.13
CA GLY A 195 2.16 4.08 -1.13
C GLY A 195 3.53 4.60 -1.56
N ALA A 196 4.41 4.81 -0.57
CA ALA A 196 5.69 5.49 -0.75
C ALA A 196 6.91 4.70 -0.24
N ALA A 197 6.79 3.39 0.04
CA ALA A 197 7.86 2.62 0.67
C ALA A 197 9.16 2.55 -0.15
N ALA A 198 9.14 2.84 -1.45
CA ALA A 198 10.35 2.94 -2.27
C ALA A 198 11.12 4.26 -2.11
N LEU A 199 10.65 5.16 -1.24
CA LEU A 199 11.42 6.33 -0.79
C LEU A 199 12.55 5.93 0.19
N TRP A 200 12.52 4.75 0.80
CA TRP A 200 13.58 4.24 1.67
C TRP A 200 14.61 3.43 0.87
N ALA A 201 15.88 3.53 1.25
CA ALA A 201 16.98 2.82 0.55
C ALA A 201 16.78 1.31 0.55
N ARG A 202 16.29 0.71 1.66
CA ARG A 202 15.92 -0.69 1.73
C ARG A 202 14.40 -0.83 1.72
N THR A 203 13.87 -1.48 0.70
CA THR A 203 12.44 -1.62 0.48
C THR A 203 12.09 -2.95 -0.19
N THR A 204 10.90 -3.46 0.09
CA THR A 204 10.32 -4.61 -0.62
C THR A 204 9.50 -4.19 -1.84
N ASN A 205 9.34 -2.89 -2.07
CA ASN A 205 8.47 -2.35 -3.10
C ASN A 205 9.21 -2.09 -4.42
N PRO A 206 8.52 -2.12 -5.56
CA PRO A 206 9.11 -1.73 -6.84
C PRO A 206 9.48 -0.24 -6.85
N PRO A 207 10.46 0.17 -7.68
CA PRO A 207 10.99 1.54 -7.69
C PRO A 207 9.94 2.65 -7.90
N GLY A 208 8.79 2.32 -8.49
CA GLY A 208 7.70 3.28 -8.74
C GLY A 208 6.85 3.63 -7.50
N SER A 209 6.98 2.92 -6.39
CA SER A 209 6.19 3.17 -5.15
C SER A 209 6.76 4.35 -4.35
N GLN A 210 6.70 5.56 -4.91
CA GLN A 210 7.31 6.78 -4.36
C GLN A 210 6.29 7.84 -3.92
N GLY A 211 5.02 7.47 -3.74
CA GLY A 211 3.98 8.38 -3.25
C GLY A 211 3.54 9.44 -4.27
N VAL A 212 3.69 9.18 -5.57
CA VAL A 212 3.29 10.12 -6.63
C VAL A 212 1.83 10.55 -6.49
N GLY A 213 0.90 9.62 -6.25
CA GLY A 213 -0.52 9.94 -6.07
C GLY A 213 -0.79 10.78 -4.82
N LEU A 214 -0.01 10.59 -3.75
CA LEU A 214 -0.11 11.41 -2.55
C LEU A 214 0.22 12.87 -2.88
N LEU A 215 1.31 13.10 -3.61
CA LEU A 215 1.72 14.44 -4.01
C LEU A 215 0.72 15.07 -5.00
N LEU A 216 0.16 14.30 -5.95
CA LEU A 216 -0.88 14.77 -6.87
C LEU A 216 -2.13 15.22 -6.12
N ALA A 217 -2.61 14.42 -5.18
CA ALA A 217 -3.80 14.73 -4.40
C ALA A 217 -3.56 15.92 -3.44
N HIS A 218 -2.40 15.98 -2.79
CA HIS A 218 -2.01 17.09 -1.92
C HIS A 218 -1.94 18.41 -2.68
N ALA A 219 -1.31 18.41 -3.88
CA ALA A 219 -1.28 19.58 -4.76
C ALA A 219 -2.68 20.01 -5.25
N ALA A 220 -3.62 19.06 -5.31
CA ALA A 220 -5.03 19.32 -5.65
C ALA A 220 -5.88 19.80 -4.46
N GLY A 221 -5.32 19.90 -3.27
CA GLY A 221 -6.04 20.39 -2.08
C GLY A 221 -6.43 19.31 -1.07
N ALA A 222 -6.13 18.03 -1.33
CA ALA A 222 -6.42 16.95 -0.38
C ALA A 222 -5.44 16.96 0.80
N SER A 223 -5.94 16.66 1.98
CA SER A 223 -5.11 16.42 3.16
C SER A 223 -4.49 15.04 3.12
N LEU A 224 -3.31 14.89 3.72
CA LEU A 224 -2.65 13.62 3.97
C LEU A 224 -2.62 13.35 5.47
N ALA A 225 -2.65 12.08 5.89
CA ALA A 225 -2.57 11.71 7.29
C ALA A 225 -1.57 10.58 7.53
N ASP A 226 -1.04 10.54 8.77
CA ASP A 226 -0.26 9.43 9.31
C ASP A 226 0.96 9.05 8.48
N LEU A 227 1.61 10.03 7.86
CA LEU A 227 2.77 9.80 6.98
C LEU A 227 3.99 9.25 7.72
N GLU A 228 4.04 9.39 9.04
CA GLU A 228 5.04 8.79 9.92
C GLU A 228 4.86 7.28 10.11
N LEU A 229 3.68 6.74 9.78
CA LEU A 229 3.34 5.34 10.01
C LEU A 229 3.71 4.49 8.80
N LEU A 230 4.96 4.05 8.75
CA LEU A 230 5.50 3.12 7.76
C LEU A 230 5.84 1.79 8.41
N GLN A 231 5.18 0.71 7.96
CA GLN A 231 5.48 -0.64 8.42
C GLN A 231 6.72 -1.20 7.72
N PHE A 232 7.65 -1.75 8.51
CA PHE A 232 8.79 -2.52 8.01
C PHE A 232 8.44 -4.00 7.99
N HIS A 233 8.74 -4.68 6.88
CA HIS A 233 8.62 -6.14 6.82
C HIS A 233 9.89 -6.77 7.39
N PRO A 234 9.77 -7.70 8.36
CA PRO A 234 10.94 -8.24 9.08
C PRO A 234 11.89 -9.04 8.19
N THR A 235 11.37 -9.77 7.21
CA THR A 235 12.09 -10.80 6.47
C THR A 235 12.24 -10.46 4.98
N ALA A 236 13.02 -9.42 4.67
CA ALA A 236 13.50 -9.13 3.33
C ALA A 236 14.92 -9.66 3.14
N VAL A 237 15.22 -10.31 2.02
CA VAL A 237 16.55 -10.80 1.69
C VAL A 237 17.51 -9.64 1.54
N VAL A 238 18.70 -9.73 2.13
CA VAL A 238 19.74 -8.70 2.07
C VAL A 238 21.12 -9.29 1.76
N GLY A 239 21.98 -8.48 1.12
CA GLY A 239 23.33 -8.89 0.79
C GLY A 239 23.42 -9.90 -0.36
N VAL A 240 22.33 -10.17 -1.08
CA VAL A 240 22.28 -11.15 -2.17
C VAL A 240 22.03 -10.42 -3.49
N ARG A 241 23.03 -10.50 -4.38
CA ARG A 241 22.97 -9.81 -5.68
C ARG A 241 21.73 -10.19 -6.48
N GLY A 242 20.98 -9.19 -6.91
CA GLY A 242 19.74 -9.36 -7.70
C GLY A 242 18.52 -9.85 -6.88
N ARG A 243 18.65 -9.91 -5.55
CA ARG A 243 17.55 -10.25 -4.63
C ARG A 243 17.45 -9.29 -3.45
N GLU A 244 18.16 -8.17 -3.45
CA GLU A 244 18.05 -7.16 -2.42
C GLU A 244 16.60 -6.71 -2.27
N GLY A 245 16.06 -6.74 -1.04
CA GLY A 245 14.67 -6.41 -0.76
C GLY A 245 13.63 -7.47 -1.16
N PHE A 246 14.06 -8.65 -1.66
CA PHE A 246 13.12 -9.73 -1.99
C PHE A 246 12.38 -10.19 -0.74
N LEU A 247 11.05 -10.03 -0.76
CA LEU A 247 10.18 -10.39 0.35
C LEU A 247 10.12 -11.91 0.54
N ILE A 248 10.36 -12.37 1.76
CA ILE A 248 9.99 -13.72 2.19
C ILE A 248 8.70 -13.61 3.00
N THR A 249 7.61 -14.16 2.47
CA THR A 249 6.25 -14.04 3.05
C THR A 249 6.18 -14.50 4.51
N GLU A 250 5.34 -13.84 5.27
CA GLU A 250 5.08 -14.16 6.68
C GLU A 250 4.48 -15.56 6.87
N ALA A 251 3.74 -16.06 5.88
CA ALA A 251 3.20 -17.42 5.91
C ALA A 251 4.27 -18.49 6.14
N ILE A 252 5.53 -18.26 5.73
CA ILE A 252 6.66 -19.16 5.99
C ILE A 252 6.95 -19.25 7.50
N ARG A 253 6.86 -18.13 8.23
CA ARG A 253 6.98 -18.12 9.69
C ARG A 253 5.76 -18.76 10.35
N GLY A 254 4.58 -18.58 9.77
CA GLY A 254 3.35 -19.26 10.17
C GLY A 254 3.42 -20.79 10.04
N GLU A 255 4.24 -21.29 9.11
CA GLU A 255 4.49 -22.73 8.95
C GLU A 255 5.72 -23.22 9.76
N GLY A 256 6.32 -22.36 10.61
CA GLY A 256 7.33 -22.74 11.59
C GLY A 256 8.77 -22.36 11.28
N ALA A 257 9.02 -21.49 10.29
CA ALA A 257 10.38 -20.94 10.11
C ALA A 257 10.77 -20.04 11.27
N THR A 258 12.06 -20.08 11.67
CA THR A 258 12.59 -19.41 12.87
C THR A 258 13.69 -18.41 12.53
N LEU A 259 13.84 -17.38 13.38
CA LEU A 259 14.84 -16.33 13.25
C LEU A 259 16.02 -16.59 14.21
N HIS A 260 17.24 -16.56 13.67
CA HIS A 260 18.46 -16.82 14.41
C HIS A 260 19.44 -15.66 14.28
N ASP A 261 20.06 -15.30 15.39
CA ASP A 261 21.13 -14.30 15.43
C ASP A 261 22.50 -14.88 15.01
N ALA A 262 23.55 -14.08 15.13
CA ALA A 262 24.91 -14.48 14.74
C ALA A 262 25.47 -15.63 15.58
N SER A 263 24.93 -15.88 16.79
CA SER A 263 25.31 -17.04 17.64
C SER A 263 24.53 -18.30 17.29
N GLY A 264 23.51 -18.19 16.42
CA GLY A 264 22.60 -19.28 16.09
C GLY A 264 21.43 -19.43 17.04
N GLU A 265 21.20 -18.48 17.95
CA GLU A 265 20.12 -18.50 18.91
C GLU A 265 18.85 -17.81 18.39
N ARG A 266 17.68 -18.37 18.73
CA ARG A 266 16.38 -17.71 18.53
C ARG A 266 16.24 -16.56 19.54
N PHE A 267 15.67 -15.43 19.08
CA PHE A 267 15.64 -14.21 19.92
C PHE A 267 14.29 -13.49 19.91
N VAL A 268 13.30 -14.00 19.20
CA VAL A 268 11.98 -13.37 19.06
C VAL A 268 10.90 -14.42 18.85
N ASP A 269 9.66 -14.11 19.21
CA ASP A 269 8.49 -14.84 18.73
C ASP A 269 8.22 -14.41 17.27
N GLU A 270 8.41 -15.34 16.35
CA GLU A 270 8.29 -15.09 14.91
C GLU A 270 6.85 -14.77 14.44
N LEU A 271 5.84 -15.09 15.26
CA LEU A 271 4.43 -14.79 15.01
C LEU A 271 3.94 -13.51 15.71
N ALA A 272 4.80 -12.86 16.48
CA ALA A 272 4.50 -11.54 17.01
C ALA A 272 4.20 -10.52 15.85
N PRO A 273 3.49 -9.44 16.13
CA PRO A 273 3.24 -8.38 15.16
C PRO A 273 4.53 -7.84 14.51
N ARG A 274 4.42 -7.41 13.25
CA ARG A 274 5.60 -7.03 12.42
C ARG A 274 6.46 -5.93 13.03
N ASP A 275 5.85 -4.97 13.72
CA ASP A 275 6.56 -3.91 14.42
C ASP A 275 7.50 -4.46 15.50
N GLU A 276 7.06 -5.46 16.26
CA GLU A 276 7.86 -6.11 17.30
C GLU A 276 9.01 -6.95 16.70
N VAL A 277 8.70 -7.79 15.71
CA VAL A 277 9.72 -8.62 15.06
C VAL A 277 10.78 -7.76 14.37
N SER A 278 10.37 -6.67 13.68
CA SER A 278 11.30 -5.76 13.01
C SER A 278 12.22 -5.04 14.00
N ARG A 279 11.68 -4.57 15.14
CA ARG A 279 12.50 -3.95 16.20
C ARG A 279 13.46 -4.95 16.83
N ALA A 280 13.02 -6.20 17.10
CA ALA A 280 13.88 -7.24 17.66
C ALA A 280 15.05 -7.56 16.73
N ILE A 281 14.79 -7.69 15.42
CA ILE A 281 15.86 -7.89 14.43
C ILE A 281 16.80 -6.68 14.41
N GLN A 282 16.27 -5.45 14.35
CA GLN A 282 17.08 -4.22 14.34
C GLN A 282 18.01 -4.14 15.57
N ALA A 283 17.49 -4.45 16.75
CA ALA A 283 18.28 -4.49 17.98
C ALA A 283 19.45 -5.50 17.88
N ARG A 284 19.21 -6.70 17.35
CA ARG A 284 20.26 -7.72 17.13
C ARG A 284 21.31 -7.27 16.12
N LEU A 285 20.89 -6.62 15.01
CA LEU A 285 21.81 -6.09 14.01
C LEU A 285 22.71 -4.99 14.59
N LEU A 286 22.15 -4.08 15.40
CA LEU A 286 22.92 -3.03 16.07
C LEU A 286 23.91 -3.61 17.11
N GLN A 287 23.50 -4.61 17.88
CA GLN A 287 24.37 -5.27 18.88
C GLN A 287 25.52 -6.04 18.25
N SER A 288 25.26 -6.75 17.15
CA SER A 288 26.25 -7.62 16.50
C SER A 288 27.10 -6.93 15.45
N GLY A 289 26.67 -5.74 14.95
CA GLY A 289 27.28 -5.09 13.80
C GLY A 289 27.08 -5.83 12.48
N GLN A 290 26.23 -6.87 12.45
CA GLN A 290 25.92 -7.64 11.25
C GLN A 290 24.91 -6.93 10.35
N ALA A 291 24.92 -7.25 9.05
CA ALA A 291 23.98 -6.71 8.09
C ALA A 291 22.64 -7.48 8.03
N SER A 292 22.60 -8.72 8.54
CA SER A 292 21.45 -9.62 8.49
C SER A 292 21.40 -10.56 9.69
N VAL A 293 20.21 -11.09 9.97
CA VAL A 293 19.98 -12.30 10.77
C VAL A 293 19.67 -13.47 9.85
N GLY A 294 19.70 -14.70 10.38
CA GLY A 294 19.40 -15.91 9.62
C GLY A 294 17.93 -16.31 9.75
N LEU A 295 17.22 -16.49 8.64
CA LEU A 295 15.91 -17.15 8.62
C LEU A 295 16.09 -18.64 8.33
N ASP A 296 15.73 -19.49 9.27
CA ASP A 296 15.77 -20.95 9.12
C ASP A 296 14.47 -21.48 8.51
N MET A 297 14.55 -21.95 7.28
CA MET A 297 13.46 -22.55 6.53
C MET A 297 13.66 -24.06 6.29
N ARG A 298 14.71 -24.68 6.88
CA ARG A 298 15.13 -26.06 6.55
C ARG A 298 14.08 -27.11 6.91
N ALA A 299 13.22 -26.83 7.89
CA ALA A 299 12.12 -27.70 8.30
C ALA A 299 10.82 -27.46 7.51
N ILE A 300 10.75 -26.44 6.64
CA ILE A 300 9.56 -26.10 5.88
C ILE A 300 9.50 -26.91 4.58
N ASP A 301 8.32 -27.49 4.29
CA ASP A 301 8.13 -28.17 3.01
C ASP A 301 8.26 -27.19 1.83
N PRO A 302 9.26 -27.37 0.96
CA PRO A 302 9.48 -26.48 -0.20
C PRO A 302 8.27 -26.41 -1.15
N ALA A 303 7.42 -27.43 -1.16
CA ALA A 303 6.23 -27.48 -2.02
C ALA A 303 5.14 -26.48 -1.61
N LEU A 304 5.14 -26.00 -0.35
CA LEU A 304 4.20 -24.97 0.11
C LEU A 304 4.54 -23.59 -0.46
N PHE A 305 5.84 -23.32 -0.73
CA PHE A 305 6.32 -22.02 -1.19
C PHE A 305 7.21 -22.10 -2.43
N PRO A 306 6.76 -22.72 -3.53
CA PRO A 306 7.63 -23.03 -4.67
C PRO A 306 8.23 -21.79 -5.33
N ASN A 307 7.50 -20.66 -5.32
CA ASN A 307 8.00 -19.41 -5.90
C ASN A 307 9.16 -18.80 -5.08
N VAL A 308 9.07 -18.85 -3.76
CA VAL A 308 10.14 -18.36 -2.85
C VAL A 308 11.35 -19.24 -2.97
N VAL A 309 11.18 -20.56 -2.87
CA VAL A 309 12.26 -21.54 -3.01
C VAL A 309 12.99 -21.41 -4.35
N THR A 310 12.23 -21.29 -5.45
CA THR A 310 12.80 -21.12 -6.79
C THR A 310 13.57 -19.80 -6.89
N ALA A 311 13.04 -18.70 -6.36
CA ALA A 311 13.69 -17.39 -6.39
C ALA A 311 15.01 -17.40 -5.59
N LEU A 312 15.03 -18.04 -4.43
CA LEU A 312 16.24 -18.18 -3.61
C LEU A 312 17.30 -19.06 -4.30
N ARG A 313 16.92 -20.20 -4.84
CA ARG A 313 17.84 -21.09 -5.59
C ARG A 313 18.42 -20.41 -6.82
N GLN A 314 17.65 -19.61 -7.55
CA GLN A 314 18.16 -18.78 -8.67
C GLN A 314 19.19 -17.75 -8.22
N ALA A 315 19.18 -17.36 -6.96
CA ALA A 315 20.15 -16.46 -6.35
C ALA A 315 21.35 -17.18 -5.70
N GLY A 316 21.40 -18.50 -5.81
CA GLY A 316 22.47 -19.32 -5.23
C GLY A 316 22.26 -19.71 -3.77
N LEU A 317 21.06 -19.50 -3.21
CA LEU A 317 20.70 -19.88 -1.84
C LEU A 317 19.80 -21.12 -1.85
N ASP A 318 20.13 -22.16 -1.08
CA ASP A 318 19.25 -23.31 -0.88
C ASP A 318 18.58 -23.26 0.50
N PRO A 319 17.31 -22.82 0.60
CA PRO A 319 16.63 -22.68 1.88
C PRO A 319 16.40 -24.00 2.64
N THR A 320 16.65 -25.14 1.98
CA THR A 320 16.58 -26.48 2.64
C THR A 320 17.89 -26.87 3.30
N ARG A 321 18.97 -26.09 3.10
CA ARG A 321 20.33 -26.44 3.58
C ARG A 321 20.97 -25.36 4.43
N GLU A 322 20.63 -24.10 4.19
CA GLU A 322 21.30 -22.95 4.80
C GLU A 322 20.29 -21.92 5.33
N LEU A 323 20.75 -21.10 6.26
CA LEU A 323 19.99 -19.94 6.74
C LEU A 323 19.95 -18.88 5.66
N ILE A 324 18.78 -18.27 5.47
CA ILE A 324 18.61 -17.20 4.49
C ILE A 324 18.88 -15.85 5.18
N PRO A 325 19.80 -15.03 4.64
CA PRO A 325 20.11 -13.71 5.22
C PRO A 325 18.96 -12.74 5.01
N VAL A 326 18.37 -12.28 6.13
CA VAL A 326 17.24 -11.37 6.10
C VAL A 326 17.44 -10.18 7.05
N ALA A 327 16.81 -9.06 6.72
CA ALA A 327 16.71 -7.90 7.59
C ALA A 327 15.42 -7.14 7.29
N PRO A 328 14.97 -6.23 8.19
CA PRO A 328 13.81 -5.42 7.95
C PRO A 328 13.97 -4.51 6.73
N ALA A 329 12.85 -4.28 6.01
CA ALA A 329 12.79 -3.36 4.88
C ALA A 329 11.46 -2.58 4.88
N ALA A 330 11.47 -1.35 4.40
CA ALA A 330 10.27 -0.54 4.21
C ALA A 330 9.28 -1.28 3.31
N HIS A 331 8.02 -1.39 3.74
CA HIS A 331 7.08 -2.31 3.11
C HIS A 331 5.72 -1.71 2.80
N TYR A 332 5.05 -1.09 3.77
CA TYR A 332 3.69 -0.60 3.64
C TYR A 332 3.49 0.71 4.41
N MET A 333 2.96 1.72 3.72
CA MET A 333 2.60 3.00 4.35
C MET A 333 1.13 2.94 4.79
N MET A 334 0.88 3.06 6.11
CA MET A 334 -0.49 3.11 6.65
C MET A 334 -1.13 4.47 6.41
N GLY A 335 -0.33 5.52 6.38
CA GLY A 335 -0.75 6.87 6.02
C GLY A 335 -0.96 7.07 4.53
N GLY A 336 -1.62 8.17 4.17
CA GLY A 336 -1.93 8.51 2.78
C GLY A 336 -2.95 9.63 2.67
N ILE A 337 -3.68 9.67 1.55
CA ILE A 337 -4.74 10.64 1.29
C ILE A 337 -5.91 10.38 2.24
N VAL A 338 -6.29 11.39 3.03
CA VAL A 338 -7.44 11.31 3.96
C VAL A 338 -8.73 11.06 3.19
N VAL A 339 -9.47 10.02 3.57
CA VAL A 339 -10.73 9.66 2.94
C VAL A 339 -11.81 9.29 3.95
N ASP A 340 -13.06 9.44 3.53
CA ASP A 340 -14.23 8.93 4.27
C ASP A 340 -14.45 7.41 4.02
N LEU A 341 -15.53 6.86 4.56
CA LEU A 341 -15.89 5.45 4.41
C LEU A 341 -16.33 5.08 2.97
N HIS A 342 -16.44 6.03 2.08
CA HIS A 342 -16.66 5.85 0.64
C HIS A 342 -15.40 6.08 -0.18
N ALA A 343 -14.24 6.16 0.49
CA ALA A 343 -12.94 6.49 -0.10
C ALA A 343 -12.92 7.85 -0.83
N HIS A 344 -13.83 8.79 -0.49
CA HIS A 344 -13.90 10.12 -1.03
C HIS A 344 -13.03 11.08 -0.21
N SER A 345 -12.19 11.86 -0.87
CA SER A 345 -11.35 12.88 -0.22
C SER A 345 -12.14 14.18 0.05
N ALA A 346 -11.50 15.15 0.74
CA ALA A 346 -12.10 16.48 0.89
C ALA A 346 -12.25 17.25 -0.44
N VAL A 347 -11.51 16.85 -1.49
CA VAL A 347 -11.63 17.44 -2.82
C VAL A 347 -12.78 16.79 -3.58
N ALA A 348 -13.75 17.57 -3.99
CA ALA A 348 -14.92 17.05 -4.70
C ALA A 348 -14.53 16.22 -5.93
N ALA A 349 -15.14 15.03 -6.09
CA ALA A 349 -14.90 14.06 -7.15
C ALA A 349 -13.48 13.46 -7.19
N LEU A 350 -12.68 13.59 -6.15
CA LEU A 350 -11.41 12.94 -5.97
C LEU A 350 -11.51 11.84 -4.90
N TYR A 351 -11.18 10.62 -5.29
CA TYR A 351 -11.19 9.42 -4.46
C TYR A 351 -9.78 8.86 -4.33
N ALA A 352 -9.50 8.17 -3.24
CA ALA A 352 -8.25 7.40 -3.09
C ALA A 352 -8.54 6.02 -2.52
N VAL A 353 -7.89 4.98 -3.06
CA VAL A 353 -8.13 3.58 -2.69
C VAL A 353 -6.84 2.78 -2.55
N GLY A 354 -6.88 1.73 -1.72
CA GLY A 354 -5.71 0.92 -1.37
C GLY A 354 -4.66 1.76 -0.67
N GLU A 355 -3.39 1.39 -0.76
CA GLU A 355 -2.28 2.02 -0.03
C GLU A 355 -2.05 3.51 -0.34
N ALA A 356 -2.75 4.09 -1.34
CA ALA A 356 -2.72 5.54 -1.57
C ALA A 356 -3.63 6.30 -0.61
N SER A 357 -4.60 5.64 0.02
CA SER A 357 -5.56 6.23 0.95
C SER A 357 -5.15 6.03 2.40
N SER A 358 -5.51 6.97 3.26
CA SER A 358 -5.56 6.79 4.71
C SER A 358 -7.03 6.68 5.12
N THR A 359 -7.49 5.44 5.26
CA THR A 359 -8.82 5.11 5.79
C THR A 359 -8.83 5.12 7.31
N GLY A 360 -7.66 5.02 7.94
CA GLY A 360 -7.45 4.85 9.38
C GLY A 360 -7.61 3.41 9.88
N LEU A 361 -8.01 2.47 9.02
CA LEU A 361 -8.28 1.08 9.44
C LEU A 361 -7.05 0.31 9.92
N HIS A 362 -5.85 0.71 9.51
CA HIS A 362 -4.61 0.03 9.88
C HIS A 362 -3.98 0.53 11.18
N GLY A 363 -4.40 1.71 11.63
CA GLY A 363 -3.77 2.34 12.78
C GLY A 363 -2.26 2.47 12.65
N ALA A 364 -1.52 2.28 13.74
CA ALA A 364 -0.07 2.42 13.76
C ALA A 364 0.69 1.17 13.30
N ASN A 365 0.00 0.04 13.04
CA ASN A 365 0.62 -1.19 12.54
C ASN A 365 -0.42 -2.07 11.85
N ARG A 366 -0.24 -2.32 10.56
CA ARG A 366 -1.17 -3.05 9.72
C ARG A 366 -1.20 -4.54 10.06
N LEU A 367 -2.39 -5.09 10.31
CA LEU A 367 -2.60 -6.53 10.36
C LEU A 367 -2.28 -7.17 8.99
N ALA A 368 -1.58 -8.29 9.01
CA ALA A 368 -1.17 -8.98 7.78
C ALA A 368 -2.37 -9.27 6.86
N SER A 369 -2.18 -9.17 5.56
CA SER A 369 -3.19 -9.44 4.53
C SER A 369 -4.45 -8.56 4.51
N ASN A 370 -4.63 -7.60 5.44
CA ASN A 370 -5.70 -6.60 5.38
C ASN A 370 -5.56 -5.64 4.19
N SER A 371 -4.33 -5.37 3.73
CA SER A 371 -4.10 -4.39 2.66
C SER A 371 -4.71 -4.78 1.31
N LEU A 372 -4.69 -6.09 0.95
CA LEU A 372 -5.35 -6.52 -0.28
C LEU A 372 -6.87 -6.51 -0.13
N SER A 373 -7.40 -6.87 1.04
CA SER A 373 -8.85 -6.78 1.31
C SER A 373 -9.32 -5.32 1.24
N GLU A 374 -8.57 -4.37 1.81
CA GLU A 374 -8.83 -2.93 1.69
C GLU A 374 -8.90 -2.47 0.24
N CYS A 375 -7.94 -2.92 -0.61
CA CYS A 375 -7.93 -2.59 -2.04
C CYS A 375 -9.28 -2.86 -2.72
N PHE A 376 -9.92 -3.98 -2.41
CA PHE A 376 -11.15 -4.38 -3.07
C PHE A 376 -12.39 -3.79 -2.42
N VAL A 377 -12.46 -3.77 -1.09
CA VAL A 377 -13.59 -3.20 -0.36
C VAL A 377 -13.77 -1.72 -0.68
N PHE A 378 -12.71 -0.93 -0.52
CA PHE A 378 -12.81 0.52 -0.71
C PHE A 378 -12.83 0.93 -2.19
N ALA A 379 -12.24 0.16 -3.11
CA ALA A 379 -12.40 0.42 -4.54
C ALA A 379 -13.85 0.27 -5.01
N ARG A 380 -14.55 -0.78 -4.56
CA ARG A 380 -15.98 -0.97 -4.83
C ARG A 380 -16.82 0.19 -4.28
N ARG A 381 -16.56 0.59 -3.04
CA ARG A 381 -17.27 1.70 -2.38
C ARG A 381 -17.02 3.03 -3.07
N ALA A 382 -15.78 3.32 -3.46
CA ALA A 382 -15.41 4.53 -4.20
C ALA A 382 -16.19 4.66 -5.51
N VAL A 383 -16.20 3.61 -6.31
CA VAL A 383 -16.88 3.60 -7.60
C VAL A 383 -18.41 3.72 -7.43
N ALA A 384 -19.00 2.96 -6.49
CA ALA A 384 -20.42 3.04 -6.22
C ALA A 384 -20.85 4.45 -5.79
N HIS A 385 -20.09 5.07 -4.88
CA HIS A 385 -20.35 6.44 -4.43
C HIS A 385 -20.15 7.46 -5.56
N ALA A 386 -19.07 7.35 -6.35
CA ALA A 386 -18.80 8.26 -7.46
C ALA A 386 -19.90 8.23 -8.52
N LEU A 387 -20.42 7.05 -8.85
CA LEU A 387 -21.48 6.88 -9.85
C LEU A 387 -22.86 7.27 -9.31
N ALA A 388 -23.08 7.28 -8.03
CA ALA A 388 -24.32 7.77 -7.42
C ALA A 388 -24.40 9.31 -7.41
N GLN A 389 -23.27 10.03 -7.50
CA GLN A 389 -23.28 11.49 -7.56
C GLN A 389 -23.86 11.96 -8.89
N PRO A 390 -24.51 13.14 -8.96
CA PRO A 390 -24.94 13.72 -10.23
C PRO A 390 -23.75 13.95 -11.18
N PRO A 391 -23.89 13.60 -12.48
CA PRO A 391 -22.82 13.89 -13.43
C PRO A 391 -22.65 15.41 -13.56
N PRO A 392 -21.42 15.91 -13.49
CA PRO A 392 -21.18 17.34 -13.66
C PRO A 392 -21.42 17.73 -15.13
N ALA A 393 -21.81 19.00 -15.36
CA ALA A 393 -21.90 19.52 -16.73
C ALA A 393 -20.56 19.29 -17.47
N PRO A 394 -20.60 18.86 -18.74
CA PRO A 394 -19.40 18.72 -19.55
C PRO A 394 -18.64 20.07 -19.61
N ARG A 395 -17.37 20.03 -19.34
CA ARG A 395 -16.47 21.19 -19.39
C ARG A 395 -15.16 20.77 -20.05
N ARG A 396 -14.52 21.72 -20.70
CA ARG A 396 -13.15 21.60 -21.20
C ARG A 396 -12.30 22.66 -20.51
N PRO A 397 -11.03 22.40 -20.24
CA PRO A 397 -10.15 23.45 -19.75
C PRO A 397 -10.05 24.55 -20.81
N SER A 398 -9.98 25.78 -20.35
CA SER A 398 -9.57 26.88 -21.23
C SER A 398 -8.11 26.71 -21.67
N GLU A 399 -7.69 27.38 -22.73
CA GLU A 399 -6.29 27.36 -23.18
C GLU A 399 -5.35 27.75 -22.04
N ARG A 400 -5.67 28.80 -21.31
CA ARG A 400 -4.92 29.24 -20.13
C ARG A 400 -4.82 28.14 -19.04
N GLN A 401 -5.91 27.45 -18.71
CA GLN A 401 -5.89 26.36 -17.73
C GLN A 401 -5.04 25.20 -18.21
N LEU A 402 -5.09 24.87 -19.50
CA LEU A 402 -4.25 23.83 -20.07
C LEU A 402 -2.76 24.21 -20.03
N GLU A 403 -2.44 25.45 -20.33
CA GLU A 403 -1.08 25.99 -20.21
C GLU A 403 -0.58 25.93 -18.75
N GLU A 404 -1.39 26.33 -17.78
CA GLU A 404 -1.08 26.25 -16.36
C GLU A 404 -0.86 24.79 -15.89
N LEU A 405 -1.69 23.85 -16.34
CA LEU A 405 -1.53 22.41 -16.07
C LEU A 405 -0.23 21.85 -16.67
N LEU A 406 0.08 22.24 -17.91
CA LEU A 406 1.32 21.83 -18.59
C LEU A 406 2.57 22.47 -17.97
N ALA A 407 2.47 23.67 -17.43
CA ALA A 407 3.56 24.34 -16.73
C ALA A 407 3.82 23.76 -15.32
N SER A 408 2.83 23.11 -14.70
CA SER A 408 2.99 22.49 -13.39
C SER A 408 4.06 21.39 -13.43
N PRO A 409 5.06 21.38 -12.53
CA PRO A 409 6.06 20.33 -12.51
C PRO A 409 5.42 19.00 -12.10
N PRO A 410 5.83 17.88 -12.72
CA PRO A 410 5.39 16.57 -12.24
C PRO A 410 5.96 16.27 -10.84
N PRO A 411 5.33 15.38 -10.06
CA PRO A 411 5.90 14.92 -8.80
C PRO A 411 7.35 14.44 -8.99
N PRO A 412 8.30 14.90 -8.17
CA PRO A 412 9.71 14.55 -8.32
C PRO A 412 9.96 13.09 -7.96
N ALA A 413 10.97 12.49 -8.58
CA ALA A 413 11.51 11.19 -8.17
C ALA A 413 12.51 11.40 -7.01
N ALA A 414 12.53 10.44 -6.08
CA ALA A 414 13.49 10.47 -4.99
C ALA A 414 14.92 10.16 -5.48
N THR A 415 15.88 10.96 -5.00
CA THR A 415 17.31 10.70 -5.21
C THR A 415 17.82 9.57 -4.31
N GLU A 416 19.00 9.01 -4.61
CA GLU A 416 19.65 8.07 -3.70
C GLU A 416 19.95 8.71 -2.34
N THR A 417 20.30 10.01 -2.32
CA THR A 417 20.53 10.77 -1.09
C THR A 417 19.28 10.85 -0.24
N THR A 418 18.13 11.21 -0.82
CA THR A 418 16.82 11.20 -0.14
C THR A 418 16.50 9.81 0.43
N ARG A 419 16.69 8.77 -0.36
CA ARG A 419 16.40 7.39 0.06
C ARG A 419 17.30 6.93 1.23
N ALA A 420 18.59 7.28 1.18
CA ALA A 420 19.53 7.00 2.25
C ALA A 420 19.21 7.81 3.52
N ALA A 421 18.83 9.09 3.37
CA ALA A 421 18.43 9.94 4.47
C ALA A 421 17.17 9.44 5.18
N LEU A 422 16.12 9.07 4.43
CA LEU A 422 14.91 8.46 5.00
C LEU A 422 15.20 7.14 5.69
N TRP A 423 16.06 6.28 5.11
CA TRP A 423 16.46 5.04 5.75
C TRP A 423 17.14 5.30 7.10
N ARG A 424 18.04 6.26 7.16
CA ARG A 424 18.83 6.58 8.36
C ARG A 424 18.00 7.29 9.43
N HIS A 425 17.15 8.26 9.07
CA HIS A 425 16.55 9.21 10.00
C HIS A 425 15.04 8.99 10.22
N ALA A 426 14.34 8.34 9.27
CA ALA A 426 12.93 7.94 9.37
C ALA A 426 12.76 6.42 9.19
N GLY A 427 13.76 5.64 9.64
CA GLY A 427 13.76 4.17 9.64
C GLY A 427 12.92 3.59 10.79
N ILE A 428 13.35 2.39 11.27
CA ILE A 428 12.66 1.70 12.37
C ILE A 428 12.76 2.52 13.67
N GLU A 429 13.97 3.00 14.00
CA GLU A 429 14.22 3.87 15.14
C GLU A 429 14.53 5.29 14.65
N ARG A 430 13.96 6.29 15.31
CA ARG A 430 14.01 7.69 14.91
C ARG A 430 14.35 8.57 16.10
N SER A 431 15.06 9.69 15.84
CA SER A 431 15.30 10.74 16.81
C SER A 431 14.86 12.10 16.30
N GLY A 432 14.54 13.04 17.18
CA GLY A 432 14.18 14.40 16.80
C GLY A 432 15.26 15.09 15.98
N GLU A 433 16.54 14.89 16.32
CA GLU A 433 17.68 15.42 15.55
C GLU A 433 17.72 14.86 14.13
N GLY A 434 17.64 13.54 13.99
CA GLY A 434 17.63 12.88 12.68
C GLY A 434 16.44 13.29 11.82
N LEU A 435 15.24 13.35 12.41
CA LEU A 435 14.04 13.81 11.70
C LEU A 435 14.14 15.27 11.29
N SER A 436 14.72 16.14 12.14
CA SER A 436 14.90 17.55 11.81
C SER A 436 15.81 17.76 10.60
N SER A 437 16.81 16.90 10.39
CA SER A 437 17.68 16.97 9.21
C SER A 437 16.92 16.69 7.89
N LEU A 438 15.80 15.97 7.93
CA LEU A 438 14.96 15.70 6.76
C LEU A 438 14.05 16.86 6.36
N LEU A 439 13.92 17.89 7.20
CA LEU A 439 13.08 19.08 6.89
C LEU A 439 13.63 19.85 5.69
N GLU A 440 14.92 19.74 5.42
CA GLU A 440 15.61 20.37 4.29
C GLU A 440 15.79 19.42 3.08
N ASP A 441 15.25 18.20 3.15
CA ASP A 441 15.37 17.25 2.01
C ASP A 441 14.67 17.83 0.76
N PRO A 442 15.26 17.69 -0.44
CA PRO A 442 14.67 18.20 -1.68
C PRO A 442 13.33 17.56 -2.01
N HIS A 443 13.07 16.32 -1.55
CA HIS A 443 11.85 15.61 -1.86
C HIS A 443 10.70 16.04 -0.93
N PRO A 444 9.58 16.59 -1.46
CA PRO A 444 8.51 17.17 -0.63
C PRO A 444 7.88 16.15 0.32
N LEU A 445 7.69 14.90 -0.12
CA LEU A 445 7.09 13.89 0.75
C LEU A 445 8.03 13.47 1.90
N ALA A 446 9.36 13.52 1.71
CA ALA A 446 10.31 13.27 2.79
C ALA A 446 10.19 14.33 3.90
N ARG A 447 10.03 15.61 3.53
CA ARG A 447 9.78 16.69 4.49
C ARG A 447 8.47 16.52 5.24
N LEU A 448 7.38 16.13 4.54
CA LEU A 448 6.08 15.90 5.18
C LEU A 448 6.12 14.71 6.14
N ILE A 449 6.78 13.60 5.77
CA ILE A 449 7.02 12.44 6.65
C ILE A 449 7.77 12.89 7.91
N ALA A 450 8.83 13.67 7.76
CA ALA A 450 9.62 14.15 8.89
C ALA A 450 8.80 15.06 9.82
N ARG A 451 7.98 15.96 9.26
CA ARG A 451 7.11 16.84 10.06
C ARG A 451 6.08 16.04 10.86
N CYS A 452 5.39 15.09 10.24
CA CYS A 452 4.43 14.22 10.94
C CYS A 452 5.14 13.40 12.04
N ALA A 453 6.34 12.86 11.75
CA ALA A 453 7.11 12.08 12.71
C ALA A 453 7.68 12.92 13.88
N LEU A 454 7.98 14.19 13.66
CA LEU A 454 8.39 15.13 14.72
C LEU A 454 7.21 15.53 15.61
N GLU A 455 6.03 15.69 15.01
CA GLU A 455 4.81 16.06 15.71
C GLU A 455 4.36 14.95 16.66
N ARG A 456 4.42 13.65 16.24
CA ARG A 456 4.08 12.52 17.11
C ARG A 456 5.22 12.23 18.09
N ARG A 457 5.07 12.68 19.33
CA ARG A 457 6.08 12.55 20.40
C ARG A 457 5.80 11.35 21.31
N GLU A 458 5.75 10.17 20.71
CA GLU A 458 5.55 8.89 21.38
C GLU A 458 6.20 7.75 20.58
N SER A 459 6.20 6.53 21.12
CA SER A 459 6.50 5.31 20.38
C SER A 459 5.26 4.44 20.31
N ARG A 460 4.78 4.13 19.07
CA ARG A 460 3.57 3.37 18.85
C ARG A 460 3.65 2.59 17.52
N GLY A 461 3.50 1.27 17.58
CA GLY A 461 3.50 0.41 16.39
C GLY A 461 4.75 0.60 15.53
N ALA A 462 4.58 1.01 14.28
CA ALA A 462 5.66 1.25 13.33
C ALA A 462 6.44 2.56 13.57
N HIS A 463 5.96 3.43 14.46
CA HIS A 463 6.62 4.69 14.82
C HIS A 463 7.36 4.53 16.14
N THR A 464 8.69 4.49 16.12
CA THR A 464 9.54 4.37 17.31
C THR A 464 10.47 5.58 17.41
N ARG A 465 10.32 6.34 18.50
CA ARG A 465 11.13 7.52 18.84
C ARG A 465 12.07 7.20 19.98
N CYS A 466 13.40 7.23 19.76
CA CYS A 466 14.39 6.99 20.81
C CYS A 466 14.33 8.07 21.90
N ASP A 467 13.93 9.29 21.54
CA ASP A 467 13.77 10.42 22.46
C ASP A 467 12.38 10.49 23.12
N TYR A 468 11.40 9.70 22.66
CA TYR A 468 10.08 9.50 23.24
C TYR A 468 9.71 7.99 23.19
N PRO A 469 10.38 7.13 24.01
CA PRO A 469 10.24 5.68 23.88
C PRO A 469 8.90 5.15 24.37
N GLU A 470 8.19 5.91 25.19
CA GLU A 470 6.91 5.51 25.78
C GLU A 470 5.74 5.80 24.83
N LEU A 471 4.68 4.98 24.99
CA LEU A 471 3.38 5.22 24.37
C LEU A 471 2.64 6.28 25.18
N ASP A 472 2.03 7.25 24.50
CA ASP A 472 1.16 8.25 25.12
C ASP A 472 -0.33 7.89 24.90
N PRO A 473 -1.04 7.39 25.94
CA PRO A 473 -2.46 7.04 25.80
C PRO A 473 -3.37 8.23 25.44
N SER A 474 -2.94 9.47 25.67
CA SER A 474 -3.71 10.67 25.27
C SER A 474 -3.79 10.84 23.76
N LEU A 475 -2.89 10.19 23.03
CA LEU A 475 -2.85 10.15 21.56
C LEU A 475 -3.62 8.99 20.94
N ASP A 476 -4.34 8.20 21.73
CA ASP A 476 -5.23 7.15 21.19
C ASP A 476 -6.29 7.76 20.27
N ARG A 477 -6.45 7.14 19.08
CA ARG A 477 -7.35 7.59 18.00
C ARG A 477 -7.05 9.00 17.48
N ARG A 478 -5.84 9.54 17.73
CA ARG A 478 -5.41 10.83 17.21
C ARG A 478 -4.45 10.64 16.04
N HIS A 479 -4.82 11.22 14.93
CA HIS A 479 -4.11 11.14 13.66
C HIS A 479 -3.44 12.48 13.35
N VAL A 480 -2.19 12.44 12.90
CA VAL A 480 -1.48 13.64 12.42
C VAL A 480 -1.92 13.88 10.99
N VAL A 481 -2.61 14.98 10.75
CA VAL A 481 -3.09 15.37 9.43
C VAL A 481 -2.33 16.61 8.96
N VAL A 482 -1.88 16.58 7.71
CA VAL A 482 -1.27 17.73 7.04
C VAL A 482 -2.19 18.19 5.91
N ASP A 483 -2.60 19.47 5.95
CA ASP A 483 -3.43 20.07 4.92
C ASP A 483 -2.62 20.44 3.66
N SER A 484 -3.29 20.86 2.60
CA SER A 484 -2.64 21.24 1.33
C SER A 484 -1.71 22.45 1.41
N ARG A 485 -1.76 23.23 2.49
CA ARG A 485 -0.84 24.34 2.77
C ARG A 485 0.36 23.89 3.59
N GLY A 486 0.36 22.62 4.01
CA GLY A 486 1.38 22.03 4.85
C GLY A 486 1.18 22.28 6.35
N GLU A 487 0.04 22.80 6.80
CA GLU A 487 -0.25 22.96 8.22
C GLU A 487 -0.63 21.62 8.84
N LEU A 488 -0.07 21.36 10.05
CA LEU A 488 -0.34 20.13 10.80
C LEU A 488 -1.50 20.34 11.77
N ASP A 489 -2.36 19.33 11.87
CA ASP A 489 -3.48 19.26 12.81
C ASP A 489 -3.62 17.86 13.39
N TRP A 490 -4.16 17.77 14.61
CA TRP A 490 -4.47 16.52 15.27
C TRP A 490 -5.97 16.24 15.16
N GLN A 491 -6.33 15.23 14.38
CA GLN A 491 -7.71 14.81 14.25
C GLN A 491 -7.98 13.53 15.03
N ARG A 492 -9.12 13.49 15.69
CA ARG A 492 -9.60 12.28 16.35
C ARG A 492 -10.57 11.56 15.43
N TRP A 493 -10.24 10.31 15.10
CA TRP A 493 -11.13 9.44 14.36
C TRP A 493 -11.76 8.41 15.30
N ASP A 494 -12.96 7.89 14.91
CA ASP A 494 -13.77 6.96 15.74
C ASP A 494 -13.14 5.58 15.95
#